data_554ed7154d0023277f922a7e04062881
#
_entry.id   554ed7154d0023277f922a7e04062881
#
_cell.length_a   1.000
_cell.length_b   1.000
_cell.length_c   1.000
_cell.angle_alpha   90.00
_cell.angle_beta   90.00
_cell.angle_gamma   90.00
#
_symmetry.space_group_name_H-M   'P 1'
#
loop_
_entity.id
_entity.type
_entity.pdbx_description
1 polymer ?
#
loop_
_entity_poly.entity_id
_entity_poly.type
_entity_poly.pdbx_seq_one_letter_code
_entity_poly.pdbx_strand_id
1 'polypeptide(L)'
;MRKTLCVAVFLLGVLAVSAHAEPFFAQRVLQGVTFQVESPNDSSINQVTVRAETSEGSLGQLEAEADGTITNVEVEDLDANGYPEIYVYVNSAGSGSYGSLIAYASNRNRSLSEIYLPSLEDDPEVSRGYMGHDEFAVGEGALLRRFPVYREGDSNAQPSGGSRQIQYK
;
A
#
# COMPACT_ATOMS: atom_id res chain seq x y z
N MET A 1 19.86 -70.31 11.62
CA MET A 1 20.24 -68.91 11.26
C MET A 1 19.01 -68.03 11.38
N ARG A 2 18.94 -67.19 12.42
CA ARG A 2 17.81 -66.24 12.59
C ARG A 2 18.23 -64.89 11.98
N LYS A 3 17.45 -64.42 11.03
CA LYS A 3 17.62 -63.07 10.40
C LYS A 3 16.88 -62.05 11.23
N THR A 4 17.59 -61.09 11.82
CA THR A 4 17.02 -59.94 12.53
C THR A 4 16.83 -58.81 11.55
N LEU A 5 15.59 -58.34 11.38
CA LEU A 5 15.24 -57.21 10.55
C LEU A 5 15.30 -55.92 11.41
N CYS A 6 16.27 -55.05 11.14
CA CYS A 6 16.31 -53.72 11.75
C CYS A 6 15.46 -52.75 10.91
N VAL A 7 14.36 -52.23 11.49
CA VAL A 7 13.57 -51.17 10.92
C VAL A 7 14.12 -49.84 11.42
N ALA A 8 14.72 -49.05 10.51
CA ALA A 8 15.14 -47.70 10.82
C ALA A 8 13.96 -46.75 10.59
N VAL A 9 13.46 -46.15 11.65
CA VAL A 9 12.42 -45.09 11.57
C VAL A 9 13.13 -43.76 11.33
N PHE A 10 12.98 -43.23 10.12
CA PHE A 10 13.38 -41.84 9.81
C PHE A 10 12.31 -40.88 10.33
N LEU A 11 12.63 -40.14 11.37
CA LEU A 11 11.82 -38.99 11.79
C LEU A 11 12.13 -37.82 10.82
N LEU A 12 11.22 -37.51 9.90
CA LEU A 12 11.27 -36.26 9.15
C LEU A 12 10.82 -35.12 10.09
N GLY A 13 11.77 -34.35 10.59
CA GLY A 13 11.48 -33.10 11.29
C GLY A 13 10.96 -32.08 10.29
N VAL A 14 9.69 -31.71 10.37
CA VAL A 14 9.13 -30.57 9.64
C VAL A 14 9.62 -29.30 10.34
N LEU A 15 10.60 -28.63 9.75
CA LEU A 15 10.96 -27.27 10.15
C LEU A 15 9.82 -26.35 9.72
N ALA A 16 9.02 -25.88 10.68
CA ALA A 16 8.07 -24.80 10.46
C ALA A 16 8.89 -23.53 10.20
N VAL A 17 8.97 -23.10 8.95
CA VAL A 17 9.46 -21.78 8.58
C VAL A 17 8.35 -20.80 8.97
N SER A 18 8.55 -20.05 10.05
CA SER A 18 7.69 -18.92 10.37
C SER A 18 7.88 -17.89 9.24
N ALA A 19 6.85 -17.68 8.44
CA ALA A 19 6.82 -16.56 7.51
C ALA A 19 6.74 -15.29 8.37
N HIS A 20 7.87 -14.63 8.58
CA HIS A 20 7.89 -13.26 9.10
C HIS A 20 7.55 -12.35 7.95
N ALA A 21 6.63 -11.41 8.18
CA ALA A 21 6.40 -10.33 7.23
C ALA A 21 7.71 -9.52 7.10
N GLU A 22 8.09 -9.18 5.88
CA GLU A 22 9.30 -8.39 5.62
C GLU A 22 8.98 -6.92 5.90
N PRO A 23 9.84 -6.21 6.66
CA PRO A 23 9.71 -4.78 6.83
C PRO A 23 9.73 -4.06 5.48
N PHE A 24 8.86 -3.07 5.33
CA PHE A 24 8.83 -2.25 4.13
C PHE A 24 9.82 -1.09 4.25
N PHE A 25 10.64 -0.92 3.23
CA PHE A 25 11.49 0.26 3.05
C PHE A 25 11.48 0.68 1.59
N ALA A 26 11.25 1.96 1.34
CA ALA A 26 11.36 2.54 0.02
C ALA A 26 12.02 3.92 0.07
N GLN A 27 12.84 4.21 -0.94
CA GLN A 27 13.36 5.54 -1.18
C GLN A 27 12.98 5.98 -2.60
N ARG A 28 12.52 7.22 -2.72
CA ARG A 28 12.16 7.86 -4.00
C ARG A 28 12.76 9.25 -4.05
N VAL A 29 13.14 9.66 -5.25
CA VAL A 29 13.71 11.00 -5.48
C VAL A 29 13.01 11.65 -6.66
N LEU A 30 12.49 12.85 -6.46
CA LEU A 30 11.91 13.67 -7.51
C LEU A 30 12.19 15.15 -7.23
N GLN A 31 12.54 15.92 -8.24
CA GLN A 31 12.77 17.38 -8.17
C GLN A 31 13.70 17.81 -7.00
N GLY A 32 14.71 16.98 -6.69
CA GLY A 32 15.69 17.28 -5.62
C GLY A 32 15.22 16.97 -4.19
N VAL A 33 14.00 16.44 -4.02
CA VAL A 33 13.50 15.91 -2.76
C VAL A 33 13.71 14.40 -2.71
N THR A 34 14.32 13.93 -1.63
CA THR A 34 14.42 12.49 -1.32
C THR A 34 13.39 12.17 -0.25
N PHE A 35 12.49 11.22 -0.59
CA PHE A 35 11.54 10.65 0.34
C PHE A 35 11.99 9.26 0.77
N GLN A 36 11.84 8.96 2.07
CA GLN A 36 12.06 7.64 2.64
C GLN A 36 10.80 7.21 3.37
N VAL A 37 10.35 5.98 3.13
CA VAL A 37 9.18 5.37 3.77
C VAL A 37 9.60 4.08 4.43
N GLU A 38 9.25 3.93 5.71
CA GLU A 38 9.53 2.75 6.52
C GLU A 38 8.26 2.28 7.23
N SER A 39 8.06 0.96 7.27
CA SER A 39 7.01 0.32 8.07
C SER A 39 7.45 -1.10 8.46
N PRO A 40 7.14 -1.59 9.67
CA PRO A 40 7.42 -2.98 10.03
C PRO A 40 6.62 -3.98 9.19
N ASN A 41 5.45 -3.62 8.69
CA ASN A 41 4.55 -4.47 7.90
C ASN A 41 4.26 -5.85 8.54
N ASP A 42 4.26 -5.95 9.87
CA ASP A 42 4.22 -7.19 10.64
C ASP A 42 2.88 -7.46 11.33
N SER A 43 1.93 -6.54 11.20
CA SER A 43 0.60 -6.62 11.82
C SER A 43 -0.51 -6.12 10.90
N SER A 44 -1.77 -6.20 11.36
CA SER A 44 -2.92 -5.65 10.63
C SER A 44 -2.98 -4.12 10.70
N ILE A 45 -2.37 -3.53 11.73
CA ILE A 45 -2.22 -2.08 11.87
C ILE A 45 -0.73 -1.80 12.03
N ASN A 46 -0.19 -1.00 11.14
CA ASN A 46 1.24 -0.70 11.10
C ASN A 46 1.51 0.80 11.25
N GLN A 47 2.62 1.12 11.91
CA GLN A 47 3.14 2.48 11.90
C GLN A 47 3.93 2.72 10.62
N VAL A 48 3.70 3.84 9.99
CA VAL A 48 4.39 4.27 8.78
C VAL A 48 5.14 5.55 9.08
N THR A 49 6.44 5.55 8.83
CA THR A 49 7.27 6.76 8.94
C THR A 49 7.60 7.24 7.53
N VAL A 50 7.30 8.50 7.26
CA VAL A 50 7.69 9.19 6.02
C VAL A 50 8.65 10.31 6.38
N ARG A 51 9.85 10.27 5.80
CA ARG A 51 10.86 11.34 5.91
C ARG A 51 11.09 11.97 4.56
N ALA A 52 11.32 13.26 4.53
CA ALA A 52 11.70 13.97 3.33
C ALA A 52 12.86 14.93 3.59
N GLU A 53 13.77 15.01 2.67
CA GLU A 53 14.95 15.88 2.73
C GLU A 53 15.37 16.37 1.34
N THR A 54 16.09 17.47 1.34
CA THR A 54 16.79 18.03 0.18
C THR A 54 18.28 18.16 0.49
N SER A 55 19.06 18.62 -0.47
CA SER A 55 20.47 19.01 -0.22
C SER A 55 20.63 20.15 0.80
N GLU A 56 19.57 20.92 1.04
CA GLU A 56 19.56 22.05 1.99
C GLU A 56 19.16 21.62 3.42
N GLY A 57 18.58 20.43 3.58
CA GLY A 57 18.19 19.88 4.88
C GLY A 57 16.88 19.11 4.87
N SER A 58 16.42 18.75 6.07
CA SER A 58 15.18 17.98 6.27
C SER A 58 13.94 18.86 6.06
N LEU A 59 12.95 18.31 5.37
CA LEU A 59 11.61 18.88 5.26
C LEU A 59 10.71 18.43 6.43
N GLY A 60 11.10 17.37 7.13
CA GLY A 60 10.39 16.81 8.26
C GLY A 60 10.29 15.29 8.23
N GLN A 61 9.74 14.78 9.33
CA GLN A 61 9.33 13.39 9.50
C GLN A 61 7.89 13.39 9.96
N LEU A 62 7.07 12.57 9.33
CA LEU A 62 5.67 12.36 9.68
C LEU A 62 5.45 10.89 9.99
N GLU A 63 4.56 10.63 10.93
CA GLU A 63 4.13 9.29 11.32
C GLU A 63 2.64 9.16 11.07
N ALA A 64 2.23 8.05 10.51
CA ALA A 64 0.84 7.71 10.26
C ALA A 64 0.58 6.27 10.65
N GLU A 65 -0.67 5.97 10.97
CA GLU A 65 -1.15 4.61 11.16
C GLU A 65 -1.76 4.10 9.85
N ALA A 66 -1.35 2.91 9.41
CA ALA A 66 -1.89 2.21 8.27
C ALA A 66 -2.73 1.02 8.75
N ASP A 67 -4.02 0.97 8.41
CA ASP A 67 -4.86 -0.22 8.57
C ASP A 67 -4.56 -1.20 7.43
N GLY A 68 -3.48 -1.93 7.57
CA GLY A 68 -2.95 -2.86 6.58
C GLY A 68 -1.44 -2.77 6.42
N THR A 69 -0.95 -3.30 5.31
CA THR A 69 0.46 -3.32 4.92
C THR A 69 0.73 -2.35 3.78
N ILE A 70 1.93 -1.77 3.79
CA ILE A 70 2.40 -0.94 2.68
C ILE A 70 2.77 -1.86 1.52
N THR A 71 2.24 -1.55 0.33
CA THR A 71 2.45 -2.36 -0.87
C THR A 71 3.34 -1.69 -1.90
N ASN A 72 3.27 -0.36 -2.00
CA ASN A 72 4.10 0.41 -2.93
C ASN A 72 4.18 1.88 -2.51
N VAL A 73 5.15 2.59 -3.08
CA VAL A 73 5.34 4.04 -2.93
C VAL A 73 5.69 4.65 -4.27
N GLU A 74 4.99 5.70 -4.64
CA GLU A 74 5.26 6.50 -5.82
C GLU A 74 5.42 7.98 -5.45
N VAL A 75 6.15 8.72 -6.28
CA VAL A 75 6.32 10.17 -6.16
C VAL A 75 6.03 10.81 -7.52
N GLU A 76 5.32 11.91 -7.51
CA GLU A 76 4.99 12.68 -8.70
C GLU A 76 4.72 14.14 -8.30
N ASP A 77 4.65 15.03 -9.28
CA ASP A 77 4.22 16.43 -9.15
C ASP A 77 2.90 16.55 -9.95
N LEU A 78 1.80 16.06 -9.34
CA LEU A 78 0.54 15.91 -10.04
C LEU A 78 -0.16 17.25 -10.34
N ASP A 79 0.04 18.25 -9.50
CA ASP A 79 -0.50 19.59 -9.71
C ASP A 79 0.43 20.51 -10.53
N ALA A 80 1.60 19.98 -10.93
CA ALA A 80 2.62 20.66 -11.73
C ALA A 80 3.10 21.99 -11.13
N ASN A 81 3.14 22.05 -9.79
CA ASN A 81 3.60 23.22 -9.06
C ASN A 81 5.12 23.30 -8.90
N GLY A 82 5.86 22.25 -9.29
CA GLY A 82 7.31 22.13 -9.17
C GLY A 82 7.78 21.56 -7.85
N TYR A 83 6.88 21.06 -7.01
CA TYR A 83 7.17 20.49 -5.69
C TYR A 83 6.50 19.11 -5.59
N PRO A 84 7.27 18.03 -5.36
CA PRO A 84 6.73 16.69 -5.50
C PRO A 84 5.83 16.28 -4.32
N GLU A 85 4.92 15.37 -4.62
CA GLU A 85 4.11 14.62 -3.66
C GLU A 85 4.61 13.18 -3.56
N ILE A 86 4.34 12.56 -2.40
CA ILE A 86 4.54 11.14 -2.14
C ILE A 86 3.22 10.44 -1.86
N TYR A 87 3.04 9.27 -2.47
CA TYR A 87 1.85 8.43 -2.39
C TYR A 87 2.26 7.05 -1.86
N VAL A 88 1.80 6.69 -0.66
CA VAL A 88 2.08 5.42 0.01
C VAL A 88 0.82 4.58 -0.04
N TYR A 89 0.87 3.46 -0.74
CA TYR A 89 -0.28 2.58 -0.95
C TYR A 89 -0.37 1.54 0.14
N VAL A 90 -1.52 1.48 0.77
CA VAL A 90 -1.83 0.56 1.87
C VAL A 90 -2.87 -0.45 1.39
N ASN A 91 -2.68 -1.70 1.75
CA ASN A 91 -3.65 -2.76 1.50
C ASN A 91 -4.07 -3.39 2.82
N SER A 92 -5.37 -3.34 3.14
CA SER A 92 -5.89 -3.87 4.40
C SER A 92 -5.72 -5.38 4.50
N ALA A 93 -5.54 -5.86 5.73
CA ALA A 93 -5.56 -7.28 6.02
C ALA A 93 -7.00 -7.82 5.84
N GLY A 94 -7.13 -8.93 5.11
CA GLY A 94 -8.42 -9.58 4.90
C GLY A 94 -8.76 -9.84 3.44
N SER A 95 -9.85 -10.58 3.23
CA SER A 95 -10.22 -11.09 1.89
C SER A 95 -10.69 -9.99 0.92
N GLY A 96 -11.07 -8.82 1.41
CA GLY A 96 -11.48 -7.68 0.58
C GLY A 96 -10.31 -6.89 0.04
N SER A 97 -9.13 -6.97 0.65
CA SER A 97 -7.94 -6.20 0.24
C SER A 97 -8.29 -4.73 -0.06
N TYR A 98 -8.93 -4.06 0.90
CA TYR A 98 -9.33 -2.66 0.75
C TYR A 98 -8.10 -1.78 0.70
N GLY A 99 -7.99 -1.01 -0.36
CA GLY A 99 -6.89 -0.08 -0.55
C GLY A 99 -7.15 1.26 0.11
N SER A 100 -6.13 1.79 0.78
CA SER A 100 -6.10 3.16 1.28
C SER A 100 -4.79 3.86 0.92
N LEU A 101 -4.71 5.15 1.17
CA LEU A 101 -3.61 6.00 0.78
C LEU A 101 -3.15 6.85 1.97
N ILE A 102 -1.82 6.89 2.17
CA ILE A 102 -1.15 7.93 2.96
C ILE A 102 -0.38 8.77 1.97
N ALA A 103 -0.65 10.09 1.93
CA ALA A 103 -0.01 10.95 0.96
C ALA A 103 0.37 12.30 1.55
N TYR A 104 1.49 12.86 1.08
CA TYR A 104 2.00 14.14 1.53
C TYR A 104 2.54 14.97 0.37
N ALA A 105 2.27 16.26 0.40
CA ALA A 105 2.83 17.23 -0.53
C ALA A 105 4.03 17.95 0.09
N SER A 106 5.06 18.19 -0.72
CA SER A 106 6.14 19.10 -0.38
C SER A 106 5.71 20.55 -0.52
N ASN A 107 5.73 21.29 0.58
CA ASN A 107 5.40 22.72 0.60
C ASN A 107 6.64 23.55 0.26
N ARG A 108 6.91 23.77 -1.02
CA ARG A 108 8.05 24.54 -1.51
C ARG A 108 9.40 24.05 -0.94
N ASN A 109 9.54 22.73 -0.77
CA ASN A 109 10.71 22.07 -0.19
C ASN A 109 11.11 22.60 1.19
N ARG A 110 10.12 22.96 2.04
CA ARG A 110 10.34 23.45 3.40
C ARG A 110 9.65 22.62 4.49
N SER A 111 8.55 21.99 4.15
CA SER A 111 7.77 21.14 5.06
C SER A 111 6.90 20.16 4.25
N LEU A 112 6.27 19.22 4.95
CA LEU A 112 5.28 18.33 4.39
C LEU A 112 3.89 18.71 4.91
N SER A 113 2.86 18.51 4.07
CA SER A 113 1.46 18.53 4.48
C SER A 113 0.72 17.32 3.95
N GLU A 114 -0.25 16.84 4.72
CA GLU A 114 -1.07 15.70 4.33
C GLU A 114 -1.97 16.05 3.14
N ILE A 115 -2.11 15.08 2.24
CA ILE A 115 -3.08 15.11 1.15
C ILE A 115 -4.24 14.18 1.54
N TYR A 116 -5.43 14.74 1.67
CA TYR A 116 -6.62 14.00 2.00
C TYR A 116 -7.23 13.34 0.77
N LEU A 117 -7.44 12.02 0.84
CA LEU A 117 -8.20 11.27 -0.16
C LEU A 117 -9.64 11.06 0.35
N PRO A 118 -10.67 11.58 -0.34
CA PRO A 118 -12.06 11.37 0.05
C PRO A 118 -12.44 9.89 0.08
N SER A 119 -13.28 9.50 1.03
CA SER A 119 -13.83 8.15 1.06
C SER A 119 -14.70 7.89 -0.16
N LEU A 120 -14.63 6.66 -0.70
CA LEU A 120 -15.56 6.24 -1.76
C LEU A 120 -17.01 6.22 -1.29
N GLU A 121 -17.25 6.00 0.00
CA GLU A 121 -18.59 5.95 0.59
C GLU A 121 -19.29 7.31 0.55
N ASP A 122 -18.54 8.40 0.41
CA ASP A 122 -19.09 9.75 0.26
C ASP A 122 -19.81 9.94 -1.07
N ASP A 123 -19.55 9.06 -2.08
CA ASP A 123 -20.21 9.06 -3.38
C ASP A 123 -20.88 7.70 -3.67
N PRO A 124 -22.20 7.56 -3.42
CA PRO A 124 -22.93 6.31 -3.63
C PRO A 124 -22.98 5.83 -5.09
N GLU A 125 -22.77 6.70 -6.07
CA GLU A 125 -22.72 6.29 -7.48
C GLU A 125 -21.38 5.68 -7.81
N VAL A 126 -20.31 6.26 -7.27
CA VAL A 126 -18.94 5.78 -7.43
C VAL A 126 -18.70 4.51 -6.63
N SER A 127 -19.24 4.40 -5.42
CA SER A 127 -19.02 3.24 -4.54
C SER A 127 -19.93 2.04 -4.83
N ARG A 128 -20.94 2.19 -5.73
CA ARG A 128 -21.87 1.09 -6.04
C ARG A 128 -21.15 -0.16 -6.52
N GLY A 129 -21.30 -1.28 -5.82
CA GLY A 129 -20.67 -2.56 -6.12
C GLY A 129 -19.19 -2.61 -5.74
N TYR A 130 -18.69 -1.68 -4.94
CA TYR A 130 -17.34 -1.71 -4.40
C TYR A 130 -17.24 -2.72 -3.25
N MET A 131 -16.23 -3.60 -3.28
CA MET A 131 -15.91 -4.58 -2.23
C MET A 131 -14.39 -4.73 -2.05
N GLY A 132 -13.62 -3.66 -2.30
CA GLY A 132 -12.16 -3.68 -2.17
C GLY A 132 -11.43 -4.10 -3.45
N HIS A 133 -10.26 -4.71 -3.28
CA HIS A 133 -9.32 -5.07 -4.34
C HIS A 133 -8.84 -3.86 -5.15
N ASP A 134 -8.53 -2.80 -4.43
CA ASP A 134 -8.07 -1.56 -5.02
C ASP A 134 -6.65 -1.68 -5.60
N GLU A 135 -6.45 -1.03 -6.74
CA GLU A 135 -5.15 -0.78 -7.33
C GLU A 135 -4.98 0.74 -7.46
N PHE A 136 -3.89 1.26 -6.91
CA PHE A 136 -3.51 2.66 -7.05
C PHE A 136 -2.30 2.80 -7.97
N ALA A 137 -2.23 3.90 -8.69
CA ALA A 137 -1.07 4.31 -9.46
C ALA A 137 -1.10 5.83 -9.70
N VAL A 138 0.05 6.46 -9.84
CA VAL A 138 0.15 7.80 -10.40
C VAL A 138 0.41 7.72 -11.89
N GLY A 139 -0.26 8.55 -12.67
CA GLY A 139 -0.11 8.58 -14.12
C GLY A 139 -1.03 9.57 -14.79
N GLU A 140 -0.65 10.03 -15.98
CA GLU A 140 -1.44 10.97 -16.79
C GLU A 140 -1.83 12.26 -16.05
N GLY A 141 -0.99 12.72 -15.09
CA GLY A 141 -1.26 13.91 -14.28
C GLY A 141 -2.41 13.71 -13.29
N ALA A 142 -2.62 12.51 -12.79
CA ALA A 142 -3.64 12.16 -11.79
C ALA A 142 -3.22 10.99 -10.92
N LEU A 143 -3.75 10.91 -9.70
CA LEU A 143 -3.79 9.69 -8.94
C LEU A 143 -4.96 8.84 -9.45
N LEU A 144 -4.66 7.61 -9.85
CA LEU A 144 -5.62 6.64 -10.35
C LEU A 144 -5.96 5.65 -9.24
N ARG A 145 -7.24 5.35 -9.07
CA ARG A 145 -7.74 4.25 -8.25
C ARG A 145 -8.61 3.35 -9.12
N ARG A 146 -8.32 2.06 -9.17
CA ARG A 146 -9.09 1.07 -9.92
C ARG A 146 -9.51 -0.07 -9.00
N PHE A 147 -10.74 -0.57 -9.18
CA PHE A 147 -11.26 -1.70 -8.42
C PHE A 147 -12.30 -2.48 -9.24
N PRO A 148 -12.50 -3.78 -8.96
CA PRO A 148 -13.56 -4.56 -9.55
C PRO A 148 -14.94 -4.14 -9.03
N VAL A 149 -15.96 -4.26 -9.87
CA VAL A 149 -17.36 -3.98 -9.52
C VAL A 149 -18.09 -5.31 -9.33
N TYR A 150 -18.76 -5.44 -8.20
CA TYR A 150 -19.53 -6.62 -7.82
C TYR A 150 -21.01 -6.40 -8.08
N ARG A 151 -21.70 -7.47 -8.52
CA ARG A 151 -23.15 -7.55 -8.66
C ARG A 151 -23.74 -8.39 -7.55
N GLU A 152 -25.05 -8.31 -7.37
CA GLU A 152 -25.76 -9.17 -6.43
C GLU A 152 -25.52 -10.65 -6.75
N GLY A 153 -25.11 -11.42 -5.76
CA GLY A 153 -24.77 -12.84 -5.88
C GLY A 153 -23.31 -13.13 -6.24
N ASP A 154 -22.49 -12.14 -6.53
CA ASP A 154 -21.05 -12.35 -6.76
C ASP A 154 -20.35 -12.79 -5.47
N SER A 155 -19.39 -13.69 -5.61
CA SER A 155 -18.43 -13.97 -4.54
C SER A 155 -17.25 -13.00 -4.59
N ASN A 156 -16.55 -12.82 -3.47
CA ASN A 156 -15.39 -11.94 -3.39
C ASN A 156 -14.27 -12.28 -4.40
N ALA A 157 -14.15 -13.55 -4.78
CA ALA A 157 -13.17 -14.02 -5.77
C ALA A 157 -13.64 -13.91 -7.24
N GLN A 158 -14.92 -13.56 -7.49
CA GLN A 158 -15.50 -13.60 -8.84
C GLN A 158 -16.43 -12.41 -9.09
N PRO A 159 -15.87 -11.19 -9.21
CA PRO A 159 -16.64 -10.01 -9.58
C PRO A 159 -17.12 -10.11 -11.03
N SER A 160 -18.38 -9.77 -11.29
CA SER A 160 -18.99 -9.84 -12.63
C SER A 160 -19.37 -8.46 -13.23
N GLY A 161 -19.18 -7.38 -12.47
CA GLY A 161 -19.58 -6.03 -12.87
C GLY A 161 -18.54 -5.29 -13.72
N GLY A 162 -17.40 -5.92 -14.04
CA GLY A 162 -16.27 -5.27 -14.70
C GLY A 162 -15.37 -4.53 -13.72
N SER A 163 -14.70 -3.47 -14.14
CA SER A 163 -13.88 -2.63 -13.29
C SER A 163 -14.27 -1.16 -13.40
N ARG A 164 -14.03 -0.42 -12.32
CA ARG A 164 -14.20 1.05 -12.28
C ARG A 164 -12.85 1.69 -12.02
N GLN A 165 -12.58 2.81 -12.70
CA GLN A 165 -11.41 3.65 -12.48
C GLN A 165 -11.84 5.06 -12.13
N ILE A 166 -11.19 5.64 -11.12
CA ILE A 166 -11.39 7.00 -10.66
C ILE A 166 -10.06 7.75 -10.84
N GLN A 167 -10.16 9.01 -11.18
CA GLN A 167 -9.03 9.93 -11.28
C GLN A 167 -9.21 11.06 -10.27
N TYR A 168 -8.22 11.25 -9.42
CA TYR A 168 -8.13 12.37 -8.48
C TYR A 168 -7.10 13.37 -9.04
N LYS A 169 -7.51 14.65 -9.14
CA LYS A 169 -6.69 15.75 -9.66
C LYS A 169 -6.66 16.89 -8.66
#